data_2a8487cbdc8a10b83a0c809f8f86d442
#
_entry.id   2a8487cbdc8a10b83a0c809f8f86d442
#
_cell.length_a   1.000
_cell.length_b   1.000
_cell.length_c   1.000
_cell.angle_alpha   90.00
_cell.angle_beta   90.00
_cell.angle_gamma   90.00
#
_symmetry.space_group_name_H-M   'P 1'
#
loop_
_entity.id
_entity.type
_entity.pdbx_description
1 polymer ?
#
loop_
_entity_poly.entity_id
_entity_poly.type
_entity_poly.pdbx_seq_one_letter_code
_entity_poly.pdbx_strand_id
1 'polypeptide(L)'
;MSFSFIAEVRKIGSELGITPLVIQGEELNQKGFGGIYGVGKAAVHQPAMVVLSHTPKDATETVAWVGKGIVYDTGGLSIKGKTAMPGMKRDCGGAAGILGAFYLAVKQGFSQNLHAIFCLAENAVGDRATR
;
A
#
# COMPACT_ATOMS: atom_id res chain seq x y z
N MET A 1 -6.28 -10.23 1.31
CA MET A 1 -5.43 -9.64 0.25
C MET A 1 -4.54 -8.50 0.76
N SER A 2 -5.03 -7.52 1.53
CA SER A 2 -4.14 -6.49 2.13
C SER A 2 -3.04 -7.11 3.01
N PHE A 3 -3.36 -8.15 3.77
CA PHE A 3 -2.37 -8.89 4.58
C PHE A 3 -1.27 -9.55 3.75
N SER A 4 -1.59 -10.07 2.57
CA SER A 4 -0.59 -10.69 1.69
C SER A 4 0.41 -9.64 1.18
N PHE A 5 -0.07 -8.43 0.87
CA PHE A 5 0.80 -7.33 0.45
C PHE A 5 1.70 -6.86 1.61
N ILE A 6 1.14 -6.71 2.82
CA ILE A 6 1.91 -6.35 4.01
C ILE A 6 2.98 -7.41 4.30
N ALA A 7 2.65 -8.70 4.15
CA ALA A 7 3.62 -9.79 4.34
C ALA A 7 4.78 -9.68 3.33
N GLU A 8 4.50 -9.36 2.07
CA GLU A 8 5.55 -9.17 1.06
C GLU A 8 6.42 -7.94 1.36
N VAL A 9 5.81 -6.82 1.79
CA VAL A 9 6.58 -5.64 2.23
C VAL A 9 7.50 -5.98 3.41
N ARG A 10 7.02 -6.75 4.38
CA ARG A 10 7.83 -7.21 5.52
C ARG A 10 8.99 -8.11 5.09
N LYS A 11 8.74 -9.01 4.16
CA LYS A 11 9.78 -9.89 3.59
C LYS A 11 10.87 -9.06 2.91
N ILE A 12 10.49 -8.15 2.02
CA ILE A 12 11.43 -7.25 1.34
C ILE A 12 12.19 -6.38 2.36
N GLY A 13 11.49 -5.83 3.35
CA GLY A 13 12.12 -5.08 4.43
C GLY A 13 13.16 -5.91 5.18
N SER A 14 12.83 -7.15 5.52
CA SER A 14 13.77 -8.07 6.19
C SER A 14 15.03 -8.34 5.35
N GLU A 15 14.88 -8.55 4.04
CA GLU A 15 16.02 -8.74 3.13
C GLU A 15 16.92 -7.50 3.03
N LEU A 16 16.36 -6.31 3.23
CA LEU A 16 17.08 -5.03 3.19
C LEU A 16 17.54 -4.54 4.58
N GLY A 17 17.20 -5.26 5.65
CA GLY A 17 17.47 -4.82 7.03
C GLY A 17 16.60 -3.63 7.46
N ILE A 18 15.43 -3.45 6.87
CA ILE A 18 14.50 -2.34 7.12
C ILE A 18 13.21 -2.88 7.73
N THR A 19 12.82 -2.35 8.90
CA THR A 19 11.53 -2.67 9.52
C THR A 19 10.47 -1.70 9.00
N PRO A 20 9.38 -2.18 8.35
CA PRO A 20 8.33 -1.30 7.87
C PRO A 20 7.51 -0.70 9.03
N LEU A 21 7.13 0.58 8.89
CA LEU A 21 6.08 1.18 9.69
C LEU A 21 4.72 0.73 9.12
N VAL A 22 3.82 0.25 9.97
CA VAL A 22 2.46 -0.16 9.58
C VAL A 22 1.46 0.60 10.44
N ILE A 23 0.56 1.35 9.80
CA ILE A 23 -0.59 2.02 10.42
C ILE A 23 -1.83 1.39 9.81
N GLN A 24 -2.74 0.81 10.63
CA GLN A 24 -3.81 -0.04 10.13
C GLN A 24 -5.14 0.21 10.83
N GLY A 25 -6.23 0.05 10.09
CA GLY A 25 -7.58 0.09 10.62
C GLY A 25 -7.94 1.43 11.25
N GLU A 26 -8.50 1.41 12.46
CA GLU A 26 -8.96 2.62 13.16
C GLU A 26 -7.82 3.59 13.48
N GLU A 27 -6.59 3.13 13.62
CA GLU A 27 -5.42 4.01 13.81
C GLU A 27 -5.25 4.98 12.62
N LEU A 28 -5.59 4.57 11.40
CA LEU A 28 -5.59 5.46 10.24
C LEU A 28 -6.57 6.63 10.41
N ASN A 29 -7.77 6.33 10.93
CA ASN A 29 -8.79 7.33 11.18
C ASN A 29 -8.36 8.31 12.28
N GLN A 30 -7.85 7.80 13.39
CA GLN A 30 -7.37 8.60 14.52
C GLN A 30 -6.21 9.52 14.14
N LYS A 31 -5.37 9.09 13.22
CA LYS A 31 -4.24 9.88 12.70
C LYS A 31 -4.61 10.81 11.52
N GLY A 32 -5.88 10.87 11.12
CA GLY A 32 -6.36 11.75 10.07
C GLY A 32 -6.16 11.25 8.64
N PHE A 33 -5.81 9.97 8.43
CA PHE A 33 -5.71 9.36 7.10
C PHE A 33 -7.08 8.91 6.58
N GLY A 34 -8.05 9.85 6.58
CA GLY A 34 -9.45 9.59 6.27
C GLY A 34 -9.71 9.05 4.87
N GLY A 35 -8.89 9.41 3.88
CA GLY A 35 -9.03 8.91 2.52
C GLY A 35 -8.87 7.40 2.43
N ILE A 36 -7.75 6.87 2.91
CA ILE A 36 -7.47 5.43 2.88
C ILE A 36 -8.41 4.65 3.81
N TYR A 37 -8.70 5.20 5.00
CA TYR A 37 -9.67 4.61 5.93
C TYR A 37 -11.06 4.55 5.32
N GLY A 38 -11.54 5.65 4.75
CA GLY A 38 -12.87 5.75 4.14
C GLY A 38 -13.10 4.75 3.01
N VAL A 39 -12.08 4.53 2.16
CA VAL A 39 -12.14 3.56 1.07
C VAL A 39 -12.17 2.12 1.59
N GLY A 40 -11.38 1.82 2.62
CA GLY A 40 -11.16 0.44 3.07
C GLY A 40 -12.04 -0.05 4.21
N LYS A 41 -12.78 0.82 4.88
CA LYS A 41 -13.51 0.48 6.12
C LYS A 41 -14.65 -0.54 5.96
N ALA A 42 -15.18 -0.70 4.74
CA ALA A 42 -16.26 -1.66 4.46
C ALA A 42 -15.77 -3.09 4.18
N ALA A 43 -14.47 -3.29 4.09
CA ALA A 43 -13.89 -4.60 3.81
C ALA A 43 -13.60 -5.39 5.09
N VAL A 44 -13.60 -6.73 4.98
CA VAL A 44 -13.17 -7.62 6.08
C VAL A 44 -11.74 -7.34 6.50
N HIS A 45 -10.86 -7.16 5.52
CA HIS A 45 -9.46 -6.82 5.78
C HIS A 45 -9.28 -5.31 5.85
N GLN A 46 -8.94 -4.85 7.03
CA GLN A 46 -8.76 -3.43 7.30
C GLN A 46 -7.72 -2.78 6.37
N PRO A 47 -7.93 -1.51 5.98
CA PRO A 47 -6.95 -0.74 5.23
C PRO A 47 -5.68 -0.51 6.04
N ALA A 48 -4.57 -0.32 5.35
CA ALA A 48 -3.29 -0.05 5.97
C ALA A 48 -2.45 0.92 5.14
N MET A 49 -1.70 1.77 5.81
CA MET A 49 -0.57 2.49 5.24
C MET A 49 0.71 1.83 5.74
N VAL A 50 1.55 1.42 4.80
CA VAL A 50 2.83 0.78 5.11
C VAL A 50 3.95 1.62 4.54
N VAL A 51 5.03 1.82 5.29
CA VAL A 51 6.16 2.66 4.87
C VAL A 51 7.46 1.88 5.03
N LEU A 52 8.25 1.80 3.96
CA LEU A 52 9.65 1.41 3.99
C LEU A 52 10.52 2.66 3.87
N SER A 53 11.52 2.79 4.73
CA SER A 53 12.40 3.96 4.76
C SER A 53 13.86 3.53 4.66
N HIS A 54 14.53 4.00 3.61
CA HIS A 54 15.98 3.90 3.43
C HIS A 54 16.61 5.26 3.75
N THR A 55 17.47 5.32 4.76
CA THR A 55 18.03 6.59 5.27
C THR A 55 19.54 6.46 5.45
N PRO A 56 20.33 6.56 4.35
CA PRO A 56 21.77 6.49 4.42
C PRO A 56 22.35 7.70 5.16
N LYS A 57 23.47 7.49 5.86
CA LYS A 57 24.05 8.46 6.82
C LYS A 57 24.33 9.84 6.20
N ASP A 58 24.79 9.88 4.96
CA ASP A 58 25.25 11.10 4.30
C ASP A 58 24.19 11.68 3.33
N ALA A 59 22.93 11.26 3.45
CA ALA A 59 21.85 11.76 2.63
C ALA A 59 21.56 13.24 2.91
N THR A 60 21.42 14.00 1.84
CA THR A 60 21.09 15.45 1.88
C THR A 60 19.71 15.75 1.34
N GLU A 61 19.11 14.81 0.63
CA GLU A 61 17.79 14.94 0.01
C GLU A 61 16.87 13.80 0.44
N THR A 62 15.56 14.04 0.31
CA THR A 62 14.54 13.05 0.62
C THR A 62 13.57 12.92 -0.54
N VAL A 63 13.35 11.68 -0.98
CA VAL A 63 12.37 11.32 -2.00
C VAL A 63 11.31 10.42 -1.38
N ALA A 64 10.06 10.68 -1.70
CA ALA A 64 8.94 9.81 -1.29
C ALA A 64 8.17 9.33 -2.53
N TRP A 65 7.97 8.01 -2.62
CA TRP A 65 7.10 7.38 -3.60
C TRP A 65 5.83 6.89 -2.92
N VAL A 66 4.69 7.34 -3.43
CA VAL A 66 3.39 6.94 -2.90
C VAL A 66 2.68 6.06 -3.92
N GLY A 67 2.36 4.83 -3.53
CA GLY A 67 1.76 3.83 -4.41
C GLY A 67 0.31 3.51 -4.06
N LYS A 68 -0.57 3.60 -5.05
CA LYS A 68 -1.94 3.09 -4.95
C LYS A 68 -1.92 1.57 -4.83
N GLY A 69 -2.48 1.06 -3.73
CA GLY A 69 -2.52 -0.34 -3.38
C GLY A 69 -3.95 -0.83 -3.13
N ILE A 70 -4.89 -0.54 -4.04
CA ILE A 70 -6.26 -1.05 -3.94
C ILE A 70 -6.27 -2.49 -4.42
N VAL A 71 -6.37 -3.43 -3.49
CA VAL A 71 -6.24 -4.86 -3.77
C VAL A 71 -7.43 -5.44 -4.53
N TYR A 72 -8.59 -4.80 -4.41
CA TYR A 72 -9.74 -4.97 -5.28
C TYR A 72 -10.58 -3.69 -5.27
N ASP A 73 -11.01 -3.20 -6.44
CA ASP A 73 -11.77 -1.95 -6.54
C ASP A 73 -13.14 -2.18 -7.18
N THR A 74 -14.19 -2.14 -6.35
CA THR A 74 -15.58 -2.21 -6.80
C THR A 74 -16.13 -0.85 -7.24
N GLY A 75 -15.47 0.26 -6.89
CA GLY A 75 -16.00 1.61 -7.00
C GLY A 75 -16.84 2.07 -5.81
N GLY A 76 -17.10 1.19 -4.84
CA GLY A 76 -17.97 1.49 -3.69
C GLY A 76 -19.43 1.69 -4.13
N LEU A 77 -20.13 2.70 -3.59
CA LEU A 77 -21.50 3.02 -3.98
C LEU A 77 -21.63 3.51 -5.43
N SER A 78 -20.55 4.10 -5.99
CA SER A 78 -20.42 4.36 -7.43
C SER A 78 -19.87 3.13 -8.14
N ILE A 79 -20.63 2.02 -8.05
CA ILE A 79 -20.19 0.69 -8.46
C ILE A 79 -19.76 0.63 -9.92
N LYS A 80 -18.64 0.00 -10.18
CA LYS A 80 -18.13 -0.22 -11.54
C LYS A 80 -19.07 -1.14 -12.33
N GLY A 81 -19.30 -0.80 -13.59
CA GLY A 81 -20.12 -1.59 -14.49
C GLY A 81 -19.48 -2.92 -14.88
N LYS A 82 -20.27 -3.77 -15.57
CA LYS A 82 -19.90 -5.13 -15.99
C LYS A 82 -18.57 -5.22 -16.75
N THR A 83 -18.20 -4.21 -17.50
CA THR A 83 -16.96 -4.19 -18.29
C THR A 83 -15.77 -3.57 -17.55
N ALA A 84 -16.02 -2.73 -16.54
CA ALA A 84 -14.99 -2.05 -15.78
C ALA A 84 -14.54 -2.81 -14.51
N MET A 85 -15.42 -3.61 -13.93
CA MET A 85 -15.14 -4.39 -12.71
C MET A 85 -14.14 -5.53 -12.94
N PRO A 86 -14.23 -6.34 -14.01
CA PRO A 86 -13.32 -7.45 -14.23
C PRO A 86 -11.87 -7.00 -14.28
N GLY A 87 -11.00 -7.70 -13.57
CA GLY A 87 -9.57 -7.40 -13.51
C GLY A 87 -9.18 -6.34 -12.48
N MET A 88 -10.10 -5.79 -11.67
CA MET A 88 -9.78 -4.79 -10.65
C MET A 88 -8.90 -5.31 -9.49
N LYS A 89 -8.59 -6.59 -9.44
CA LYS A 89 -7.53 -7.15 -8.57
C LYS A 89 -6.13 -6.62 -8.91
N ARG A 90 -5.93 -5.99 -10.07
CA ARG A 90 -4.68 -5.34 -10.49
C ARG A 90 -4.53 -3.90 -10.00
N ASP A 91 -5.53 -3.32 -9.35
CA ASP A 91 -5.55 -1.91 -8.92
C ASP A 91 -4.55 -1.59 -7.79
N CYS A 92 -3.78 -2.59 -7.38
CA CYS A 92 -2.61 -2.47 -6.51
C CYS A 92 -1.28 -2.35 -7.28
N GLY A 93 -1.32 -2.25 -8.61
CA GLY A 93 -0.13 -2.21 -9.46
C GLY A 93 0.83 -1.06 -9.15
N GLY A 94 0.31 0.10 -8.76
CA GLY A 94 1.14 1.24 -8.34
C GLY A 94 1.98 0.93 -7.10
N ALA A 95 1.37 0.36 -6.06
CA ALA A 95 2.08 -0.07 -4.86
C ALA A 95 3.08 -1.21 -5.17
N ALA A 96 2.71 -2.18 -6.01
CA ALA A 96 3.61 -3.26 -6.40
C ALA A 96 4.82 -2.75 -7.18
N GLY A 97 4.61 -1.81 -8.09
CA GLY A 97 5.68 -1.17 -8.87
C GLY A 97 6.71 -0.47 -7.99
N ILE A 98 6.26 0.36 -7.04
CA ILE A 98 7.18 1.07 -6.14
C ILE A 98 7.87 0.12 -5.15
N LEU A 99 7.26 -1.01 -4.77
CA LEU A 99 7.92 -2.00 -3.93
C LEU A 99 9.13 -2.62 -4.63
N GLY A 100 8.96 -3.02 -5.89
CA GLY A 100 10.07 -3.54 -6.72
C GLY A 100 11.14 -2.48 -6.97
N ALA A 101 10.74 -1.25 -7.30
CA ALA A 101 11.66 -0.14 -7.53
C ALA A 101 12.44 0.22 -6.26
N PHE A 102 11.80 0.27 -5.09
CA PHE A 102 12.46 0.50 -3.80
C PHE A 102 13.51 -0.57 -3.51
N TYR A 103 13.14 -1.85 -3.67
CA TYR A 103 14.07 -2.96 -3.48
C TYR A 103 15.33 -2.79 -4.34
N LEU A 104 15.14 -2.53 -5.64
CA LEU A 104 16.27 -2.37 -6.58
C LEU A 104 17.11 -1.13 -6.23
N ALA A 105 16.49 0.01 -5.93
CA ALA A 105 17.20 1.24 -5.58
C ALA A 105 18.09 1.04 -4.35
N VAL A 106 17.56 0.43 -3.29
CA VAL A 106 18.33 0.17 -2.07
C VAL A 106 19.47 -0.85 -2.34
N LYS A 107 19.20 -1.92 -3.09
CA LYS A 107 20.22 -2.92 -3.47
C LYS A 107 21.34 -2.32 -4.31
N GLN A 108 21.03 -1.32 -5.12
CA GLN A 108 22.04 -0.61 -5.95
C GLN A 108 22.76 0.52 -5.20
N GLY A 109 22.48 0.69 -3.90
CA GLY A 109 23.15 1.69 -3.07
C GLY A 109 22.65 3.12 -3.29
N PHE A 110 21.33 3.31 -3.46
CA PHE A 110 20.76 4.66 -3.56
C PHE A 110 21.25 5.55 -2.42
N SER A 111 21.79 6.72 -2.73
CA SER A 111 22.57 7.55 -1.80
C SER A 111 21.72 8.56 -1.01
N GLN A 112 20.45 8.73 -1.34
CA GLN A 112 19.56 9.70 -0.69
C GLN A 112 18.50 9.00 0.16
N ASN A 113 17.80 9.76 1.02
CA ASN A 113 16.66 9.21 1.75
C ASN A 113 15.55 8.85 0.77
N LEU A 114 15.02 7.64 0.90
CA LEU A 114 13.94 7.14 0.07
C LEU A 114 12.87 6.50 0.94
N HIS A 115 11.65 7.00 0.82
CA HIS A 115 10.47 6.44 1.48
C HIS A 115 9.53 5.86 0.42
N ALA A 116 9.16 4.60 0.56
CA ALA A 116 8.10 3.97 -0.22
C ALA A 116 6.86 3.82 0.66
N ILE A 117 5.76 4.46 0.26
CA ILE A 117 4.50 4.54 1.01
C ILE A 117 3.43 3.76 0.24
N PHE A 118 2.96 2.67 0.83
CA PHE A 118 1.96 1.77 0.24
C PHE A 118 0.60 2.05 0.86
N CYS A 119 -0.33 2.58 0.07
CA CYS A 119 -1.69 2.86 0.50
C CYS A 119 -2.58 1.66 0.16
N LEU A 120 -2.75 0.75 1.12
CA LEU A 120 -3.42 -0.54 0.93
C LEU A 120 -4.86 -0.50 1.42
N ALA A 121 -5.80 -0.78 0.55
CA ALA A 121 -7.20 -0.90 0.90
C ALA A 121 -7.91 -1.86 -0.05
N GLU A 122 -9.05 -2.38 0.38
CA GLU A 122 -10.02 -3.04 -0.48
C GLU A 122 -11.26 -2.16 -0.56
N ASN A 123 -11.60 -1.69 -1.76
CA ASN A 123 -12.82 -0.94 -1.97
C ASN A 123 -13.98 -1.91 -2.20
N ALA A 124 -14.66 -2.30 -1.12
CA ALA A 124 -15.73 -3.28 -1.12
C ALA A 124 -17.09 -2.64 -0.84
N VAL A 125 -18.15 -3.24 -1.38
CA VAL A 125 -19.55 -2.87 -1.09
C VAL A 125 -20.10 -3.64 0.12
N GLY A 126 -19.37 -4.64 0.61
CA GLY A 126 -19.71 -5.45 1.76
C GLY A 126 -18.70 -6.58 1.97
N ASP A 127 -18.72 -7.15 3.15
CA ASP A 127 -17.77 -8.18 3.57
C ASP A 127 -18.01 -9.54 2.90
N ARG A 128 -19.23 -9.80 2.42
CA ARG A 128 -19.67 -11.06 1.80
C ARG A 128 -19.83 -10.99 0.28
N ALA A 129 -19.44 -9.87 -0.34
CA ALA A 129 -19.52 -9.75 -1.80
C ALA A 129 -18.51 -10.66 -2.49
N THR A 130 -18.97 -11.39 -3.50
CA THR A 130 -18.10 -12.20 -4.38
C THR A 130 -17.28 -11.30 -5.31
N ARG A 131 -16.03 -11.68 -5.53
CA ARG A 131 -15.07 -10.97 -6.38
C ARG A 131 -14.77 -11.76 -7.64
#